data_850cd5d9cd490990dbce9daec31604fd
#
_entry.id   850cd5d9cd490990dbce9daec31604fd
#
_cell.length_a   1.000
_cell.length_b   1.000
_cell.length_c   1.000
_cell.angle_alpha   90.00
_cell.angle_beta   90.00
_cell.angle_gamma   90.00
#
_symmetry.space_group_name_H-M   'P 1'
#
loop_
_entity.id
_entity.type
_entity.pdbx_description
1 polymer ?
#
loop_
_entity_poly.entity_id
_entity_poly.type
_entity_poly.pdbx_seq_one_letter_code
_entity_poly.pdbx_strand_id
1 'polypeptide(L)'
;MSTQAAGSAGGGEAAPPTKLLRSLHLGYIKTLSTAQSTLSLTYHLTTHLRLNAVYWGLCATHLLRAPDTLNRDDLVSFVWQCYVPEIGGFAPFPKHDAHILPTLSALQILAMCDALDTVEQVVPPSTPSEALTSTSKSGTAAAATSSRSRREAIIAFILSLRQPQDGSFVGDASQLENDTRFLYCACQALTLIGALDKIDREQTIAYLERCRNFDGGYGTRVGAESHSGQVFVCTATLTLLDALPPPSSPAHLSLSTWLSERQILPSGGLNGRPQKLEDVCYSWWVLSSLSMLGRLHWIDADRLRSFILRCQDDEVGGLADREGNVSDVFHTVFGVAGLSLLGDASIAEVDPVFCLPAALTRKLGINKPFQVLPRREFPTENPS
;
A
#
# COMPACT_ATOMS: atom_id res chain seq x y z
N MET A 1 -21.07 -53.24 33.89
CA MET A 1 -21.87 -52.01 33.99
C MET A 1 -21.05 -50.98 34.76
N SER A 2 -20.48 -50.02 34.07
CA SER A 2 -19.93 -48.78 34.61
C SER A 2 -19.77 -47.81 33.46
N THR A 3 -20.71 -46.89 33.39
CA THR A 3 -20.74 -45.78 32.45
C THR A 3 -19.79 -44.70 32.97
N GLN A 4 -18.66 -44.47 32.29
CA GLN A 4 -17.85 -43.29 32.49
C GLN A 4 -18.45 -42.15 31.67
N ALA A 5 -18.88 -41.09 32.35
CA ALA A 5 -19.27 -39.81 31.76
C ALA A 5 -18.04 -39.11 31.23
N ALA A 6 -18.04 -38.79 29.93
CA ALA A 6 -17.06 -37.89 29.35
C ALA A 6 -17.32 -36.48 29.82
N GLY A 7 -16.40 -35.92 30.63
CA GLY A 7 -16.38 -34.53 30.99
C GLY A 7 -16.03 -33.65 29.77
N SER A 8 -17.00 -32.84 29.36
CA SER A 8 -16.75 -31.75 28.41
C SER A 8 -15.90 -30.67 29.13
N ALA A 9 -14.62 -30.62 28.78
CA ALA A 9 -13.80 -29.46 29.12
C ALA A 9 -14.34 -28.26 28.31
N GLY A 10 -15.11 -27.41 28.99
CA GLY A 10 -15.47 -26.08 28.49
C GLY A 10 -14.20 -25.23 28.44
N GLY A 11 -13.59 -25.14 27.27
CA GLY A 11 -12.59 -24.10 27.00
C GLY A 11 -13.29 -22.74 27.08
N GLY A 12 -13.11 -22.04 28.19
CA GLY A 12 -13.53 -20.64 28.29
C GLY A 12 -12.81 -19.84 27.21
N GLU A 13 -13.59 -19.32 26.29
CA GLU A 13 -13.07 -18.37 25.29
C GLU A 13 -12.43 -17.21 26.04
N ALA A 14 -11.10 -17.00 25.89
CA ALA A 14 -10.40 -15.90 26.53
C ALA A 14 -11.05 -14.59 26.10
N ALA A 15 -11.26 -13.65 27.06
CA ALA A 15 -11.82 -12.35 26.72
C ALA A 15 -10.97 -11.70 25.59
N PRO A 16 -11.60 -11.14 24.57
CA PRO A 16 -10.87 -10.59 23.42
C PRO A 16 -9.91 -9.49 23.88
N PRO A 17 -8.70 -9.39 23.31
CA PRO A 17 -7.76 -8.34 23.67
C PRO A 17 -8.37 -6.98 23.39
N THR A 18 -8.25 -6.06 24.34
CA THR A 18 -8.84 -4.72 24.27
C THR A 18 -7.81 -3.64 23.94
N LYS A 19 -6.51 -3.97 24.01
CA LYS A 19 -5.38 -3.04 23.90
C LYS A 19 -4.55 -3.31 22.68
N LEU A 20 -4.06 -2.24 22.03
CA LEU A 20 -3.03 -2.32 21.00
C LEU A 20 -1.66 -2.46 21.67
N LEU A 21 -0.89 -3.48 21.28
CA LEU A 21 0.46 -3.78 21.78
C LEU A 21 1.52 -2.92 21.07
N ARG A 22 1.38 -1.60 21.21
CA ARG A 22 2.16 -0.60 20.47
C ARG A 22 3.66 -0.79 20.60
N SER A 23 4.15 -0.99 21.82
CA SER A 23 5.57 -1.12 22.12
C SER A 23 6.18 -2.37 21.48
N LEU A 24 5.43 -3.49 21.52
CA LEU A 24 5.83 -4.73 20.84
C LEU A 24 5.88 -4.57 19.32
N HIS A 25 4.88 -3.92 18.71
CA HIS A 25 4.87 -3.68 17.27
C HIS A 25 6.05 -2.81 16.80
N LEU A 26 6.39 -1.78 17.56
CA LEU A 26 7.58 -0.95 17.28
C LEU A 26 8.88 -1.75 17.42
N GLY A 27 9.00 -2.58 18.47
CA GLY A 27 10.11 -3.50 18.66
C GLY A 27 10.26 -4.50 17.51
N TYR A 28 9.15 -5.09 17.07
CA TYR A 28 9.08 -5.99 15.93
C TYR A 28 9.62 -5.34 14.64
N ILE A 29 9.10 -4.16 14.28
CA ILE A 29 9.53 -3.42 13.08
C ILE A 29 11.04 -3.09 13.16
N LYS A 30 11.52 -2.66 14.33
CA LYS A 30 12.94 -2.37 14.56
C LYS A 30 13.81 -3.63 14.36
N THR A 31 13.37 -4.76 14.88
CA THR A 31 14.08 -6.05 14.71
C THR A 31 14.16 -6.45 13.24
N LEU A 32 13.07 -6.29 12.46
CA LEU A 32 13.11 -6.57 11.02
C LEU A 32 14.11 -5.70 10.28
N SER A 33 14.26 -4.43 10.68
CA SER A 33 15.21 -3.50 10.04
C SER A 33 16.67 -3.85 10.32
N THR A 34 16.96 -4.47 11.48
CA THR A 34 18.31 -4.85 11.91
C THR A 34 18.68 -6.30 11.57
N ALA A 35 17.70 -7.16 11.31
CA ALA A 35 17.88 -8.59 10.99
C ALA A 35 18.44 -8.83 9.58
N GLN A 36 19.47 -8.07 9.19
CA GLN A 36 20.11 -8.17 7.87
C GLN A 36 21.18 -9.27 7.84
N SER A 37 20.85 -10.49 8.28
CA SER A 37 21.75 -11.61 8.05
C SER A 37 21.70 -12.02 6.57
N THR A 38 22.67 -11.54 5.79
CA THR A 38 22.90 -11.97 4.39
C THR A 38 23.15 -13.48 4.25
N LEU A 39 23.25 -14.20 5.36
CA LEU A 39 23.40 -15.65 5.41
C LEU A 39 22.07 -16.40 5.50
N SER A 40 20.94 -15.68 5.72
CA SER A 40 19.61 -16.30 5.81
C SER A 40 19.00 -16.54 4.43
N LEU A 41 18.52 -17.76 4.18
CA LEU A 41 17.74 -18.07 2.98
C LEU A 41 16.50 -17.16 2.86
N THR A 42 15.79 -16.90 3.96
CA THR A 42 14.62 -16.01 4.00
C THR A 42 14.99 -14.60 3.55
N TYR A 43 16.16 -14.08 3.90
CA TYR A 43 16.63 -12.78 3.43
C TYR A 43 16.66 -12.72 1.89
N HIS A 44 17.19 -13.75 1.24
CA HIS A 44 17.29 -13.81 -0.22
C HIS A 44 15.94 -14.04 -0.90
N LEU A 45 15.11 -14.88 -0.33
CA LEU A 45 13.76 -15.17 -0.86
C LEU A 45 12.83 -13.95 -0.81
N THR A 46 13.09 -12.98 0.07
CA THR A 46 12.25 -11.78 0.24
C THR A 46 12.82 -10.50 -0.37
N THR A 47 13.93 -10.57 -1.11
CA THR A 47 14.56 -9.37 -1.72
C THR A 47 13.61 -8.65 -2.69
N HIS A 48 12.78 -9.37 -3.41
CA HIS A 48 11.78 -8.80 -4.33
C HIS A 48 10.66 -7.99 -3.65
N LEU A 49 10.56 -8.04 -2.32
CA LEU A 49 9.61 -7.26 -1.51
C LEU A 49 10.30 -6.19 -0.65
N ARG A 50 11.63 -6.10 -0.66
CA ARG A 50 12.40 -5.36 0.34
C ARG A 50 12.02 -3.88 0.41
N LEU A 51 11.98 -3.18 -0.70
CA LEU A 51 11.66 -1.75 -0.71
C LEU A 51 10.21 -1.50 -0.28
N ASN A 52 9.28 -2.38 -0.66
CA ASN A 52 7.89 -2.32 -0.20
C ASN A 52 7.79 -2.59 1.31
N ALA A 53 8.55 -3.56 1.84
CA ALA A 53 8.58 -3.86 3.27
C ALA A 53 9.12 -2.67 4.09
N VAL A 54 10.12 -1.95 3.59
CA VAL A 54 10.62 -0.71 4.19
C VAL A 54 9.53 0.35 4.24
N TYR A 55 8.77 0.54 3.16
CA TYR A 55 7.62 1.45 3.14
C TYR A 55 6.57 1.05 4.18
N TRP A 56 6.17 -0.23 4.24
CA TRP A 56 5.17 -0.72 5.21
C TRP A 56 5.62 -0.49 6.65
N GLY A 57 6.87 -0.85 6.98
CA GLY A 57 7.43 -0.63 8.32
C GLY A 57 7.48 0.84 8.70
N LEU A 58 7.99 1.70 7.82
CA LEU A 58 8.07 3.14 8.06
C LEU A 58 6.68 3.76 8.24
N CYS A 59 5.71 3.41 7.38
CA CYS A 59 4.35 3.89 7.50
C CYS A 59 3.74 3.47 8.85
N ALA A 60 3.91 2.21 9.26
CA ALA A 60 3.42 1.72 10.54
C ALA A 60 4.03 2.49 11.72
N THR A 61 5.34 2.80 11.70
CA THR A 61 5.97 3.59 12.78
C THR A 61 5.41 5.02 12.85
N HIS A 62 5.16 5.65 11.72
CA HIS A 62 4.51 6.96 11.67
C HIS A 62 3.09 6.92 12.24
N LEU A 63 2.29 5.92 11.83
CA LEU A 63 0.92 5.74 12.35
C LEU A 63 0.93 5.44 13.85
N LEU A 64 1.87 4.65 14.33
CA LEU A 64 2.10 4.39 15.76
C LEU A 64 2.75 5.57 16.52
N ARG A 65 2.84 6.76 15.90
CA ARG A 65 3.40 8.00 16.50
C ARG A 65 4.85 7.86 16.99
N ALA A 66 5.66 7.07 16.28
CA ALA A 66 7.09 6.85 16.58
C ALA A 66 7.93 6.90 15.29
N PRO A 67 7.92 8.01 14.52
CA PRO A 67 8.58 8.11 13.22
C PRO A 67 10.10 7.88 13.30
N ASP A 68 10.73 8.19 14.43
CA ASP A 68 12.18 8.08 14.63
C ASP A 68 12.62 6.64 15.01
N THR A 69 11.73 5.64 14.96
CA THR A 69 12.06 4.23 15.23
C THR A 69 13.08 3.70 14.24
N LEU A 70 13.03 4.13 12.98
CA LEU A 70 13.93 3.75 11.90
C LEU A 70 14.86 4.92 11.54
N ASN A 71 16.11 4.63 11.18
CA ASN A 71 17.07 5.66 10.82
C ASN A 71 16.73 6.26 9.45
N ARG A 72 16.45 7.55 9.42
CA ARG A 72 16.05 8.28 8.22
C ARG A 72 17.11 8.24 7.11
N ASP A 73 18.36 8.46 7.45
CA ASP A 73 19.43 8.60 6.45
C ASP A 73 19.77 7.25 5.82
N ASP A 74 19.70 6.17 6.60
CA ASP A 74 19.85 4.80 6.09
C ASP A 74 18.72 4.45 5.12
N LEU A 75 17.47 4.84 5.44
CA LEU A 75 16.33 4.62 4.57
C LEU A 75 16.47 5.37 3.24
N VAL A 76 16.80 6.66 3.27
CA VAL A 76 17.00 7.47 2.07
C VAL A 76 18.16 6.93 1.23
N SER A 77 19.27 6.54 1.88
CA SER A 77 20.40 5.91 1.20
C SER A 77 20.00 4.62 0.50
N PHE A 78 19.25 3.74 1.19
CA PHE A 78 18.77 2.49 0.61
C PHE A 78 17.82 2.71 -0.58
N VAL A 79 16.91 3.68 -0.49
CA VAL A 79 16.03 4.04 -1.61
C VAL A 79 16.85 4.40 -2.85
N TRP A 80 17.87 5.25 -2.71
CA TRP A 80 18.70 5.65 -3.85
C TRP A 80 19.59 4.53 -4.39
N GLN A 81 19.97 3.54 -3.58
CA GLN A 81 20.63 2.32 -4.06
C GLN A 81 19.73 1.45 -4.92
N CYS A 82 18.41 1.53 -4.74
CA CYS A 82 17.42 0.83 -5.56
C CYS A 82 17.07 1.58 -6.87
N TYR A 83 17.54 2.80 -7.06
CA TYR A 83 17.30 3.56 -8.28
C TYR A 83 18.06 2.99 -9.48
N VAL A 84 17.40 2.86 -10.63
CA VAL A 84 17.95 2.35 -11.89
C VAL A 84 18.06 3.53 -12.88
N PRO A 85 19.23 4.20 -12.96
CA PRO A 85 19.39 5.46 -13.70
C PRO A 85 19.08 5.34 -15.20
N GLU A 86 19.39 4.19 -15.81
CA GLU A 86 19.21 3.92 -17.23
C GLU A 86 17.72 3.90 -17.64
N ILE A 87 16.85 3.54 -16.68
CA ILE A 87 15.41 3.38 -16.87
C ILE A 87 14.64 4.54 -16.24
N GLY A 88 15.10 5.06 -15.11
CA GLY A 88 14.45 6.11 -14.33
C GLY A 88 13.45 5.62 -13.32
N GLY A 89 13.36 4.31 -13.06
CA GLY A 89 12.50 3.69 -12.05
C GLY A 89 13.29 3.16 -10.85
N PHE A 90 12.58 2.59 -9.89
CA PHE A 90 13.18 1.92 -8.74
C PHE A 90 12.93 0.42 -8.77
N ALA A 91 13.95 -0.34 -8.41
CA ALA A 91 13.89 -1.78 -8.20
C ALA A 91 13.50 -2.12 -6.75
N PRO A 92 13.01 -3.32 -6.47
CA PRO A 92 12.70 -3.74 -5.09
C PRO A 92 13.94 -3.92 -4.21
N PHE A 93 15.10 -4.11 -4.83
CA PHE A 93 16.41 -4.26 -4.20
C PHE A 93 17.51 -3.87 -5.21
N PRO A 94 18.71 -3.43 -4.76
CA PRO A 94 19.81 -3.08 -5.66
C PRO A 94 20.13 -4.20 -6.67
N LYS A 95 20.34 -3.83 -7.94
CA LYS A 95 20.62 -4.73 -9.08
C LYS A 95 19.44 -5.61 -9.54
N HIS A 96 18.23 -5.33 -9.09
CA HIS A 96 17.01 -5.89 -9.67
C HIS A 96 16.44 -4.94 -10.74
N ASP A 97 15.45 -5.42 -11.47
CA ASP A 97 14.76 -4.63 -12.50
C ASP A 97 13.81 -3.60 -11.88
N ALA A 98 13.69 -2.43 -12.53
CA ALA A 98 12.76 -1.40 -12.11
C ALA A 98 11.31 -1.83 -12.36
N HIS A 99 10.44 -1.55 -11.38
CA HIS A 99 9.02 -1.89 -11.44
C HIS A 99 8.18 -0.78 -10.80
N ILE A 100 6.93 -0.61 -11.22
CA ILE A 100 6.05 0.47 -10.76
C ILE A 100 5.76 0.40 -9.24
N LEU A 101 5.60 -0.80 -8.66
CA LEU A 101 5.33 -0.98 -7.23
C LEU A 101 6.46 -0.44 -6.34
N PRO A 102 7.73 -0.89 -6.48
CA PRO A 102 8.84 -0.32 -5.72
C PRO A 102 9.10 1.15 -6.08
N THR A 103 8.77 1.61 -7.29
CA THR A 103 8.88 3.03 -7.65
C THR A 103 7.93 3.88 -6.81
N LEU A 104 6.68 3.45 -6.64
CA LEU A 104 5.77 4.12 -5.72
C LEU A 104 6.27 4.07 -4.28
N SER A 105 6.70 2.89 -3.79
CA SER A 105 7.19 2.75 -2.41
C SER A 105 8.42 3.62 -2.14
N ALA A 106 9.33 3.77 -3.11
CA ALA A 106 10.45 4.70 -3.03
C ALA A 106 10.00 6.14 -2.78
N LEU A 107 9.04 6.63 -3.58
CA LEU A 107 8.52 8.00 -3.43
C LEU A 107 7.77 8.20 -2.11
N GLN A 108 7.03 7.18 -1.65
CA GLN A 108 6.37 7.21 -0.35
C GLN A 108 7.37 7.26 0.82
N ILE A 109 8.46 6.49 0.76
CA ILE A 109 9.54 6.54 1.76
C ILE A 109 10.21 7.92 1.75
N LEU A 110 10.59 8.42 0.57
CA LEU A 110 11.20 9.76 0.44
C LEU A 110 10.28 10.85 0.99
N ALA A 111 8.97 10.77 0.73
CA ALA A 111 8.00 11.72 1.27
C ALA A 111 7.93 11.67 2.80
N MET A 112 7.86 10.46 3.41
CA MET A 112 7.84 10.31 4.86
C MET A 112 9.16 10.69 5.53
N CYS A 113 10.27 10.56 4.82
CA CYS A 113 11.60 11.01 5.27
C CYS A 113 11.87 12.50 5.01
N ASP A 114 10.91 13.28 4.52
CA ASP A 114 11.12 14.69 4.15
C ASP A 114 12.31 14.87 3.19
N ALA A 115 12.42 13.99 2.19
CA ALA A 115 13.51 13.89 1.23
C ALA A 115 13.01 13.81 -0.23
N LEU A 116 11.73 14.17 -0.46
CA LEU A 116 11.13 14.07 -1.79
C LEU A 116 11.77 15.06 -2.78
N ASP A 117 12.32 16.17 -2.30
CA ASP A 117 13.08 17.16 -3.09
C ASP A 117 14.33 16.58 -3.75
N THR A 118 14.87 15.48 -3.23
CA THR A 118 16.04 14.80 -3.81
C THR A 118 15.79 14.25 -5.22
N VAL A 119 14.52 14.13 -5.65
CA VAL A 119 14.17 13.75 -7.03
C VAL A 119 14.48 14.86 -8.04
N GLU A 120 14.61 16.12 -7.62
CA GLU A 120 14.93 17.24 -8.50
C GLU A 120 16.42 17.29 -8.89
N GLN A 121 17.26 16.46 -8.26
CA GLN A 121 18.68 16.42 -8.59
C GLN A 121 18.90 15.98 -10.04
N VAL A 122 19.78 16.71 -10.71
CA VAL A 122 20.19 16.42 -12.08
C VAL A 122 21.17 15.25 -12.08
N VAL A 123 20.88 14.21 -12.87
CA VAL A 123 21.81 13.11 -13.10
C VAL A 123 22.69 13.48 -14.27
N PRO A 124 24.03 13.49 -14.12
CA PRO A 124 24.92 13.64 -15.28
C PRO A 124 24.63 12.49 -16.27
N PRO A 125 24.73 12.73 -17.59
CA PRO A 125 24.55 11.68 -18.58
C PRO A 125 25.49 10.52 -18.25
N SER A 126 24.94 9.30 -18.19
CA SER A 126 25.74 8.09 -18.02
C SER A 126 26.71 7.99 -19.18
N THR A 127 28.01 8.02 -18.90
CA THR A 127 29.05 7.69 -19.89
C THR A 127 28.77 6.27 -20.38
N PRO A 128 28.69 6.03 -21.72
CA PRO A 128 28.53 4.68 -22.21
C PRO A 128 29.68 3.82 -21.68
N SER A 129 29.36 2.80 -20.91
CA SER A 129 30.32 1.76 -20.51
C SER A 129 30.93 1.21 -21.81
N GLU A 130 32.25 1.16 -21.87
CA GLU A 130 33.01 0.58 -22.95
C GLU A 130 32.58 -0.86 -23.23
N ALA A 131 31.60 -1.03 -24.10
CA ALA A 131 31.20 -2.32 -24.63
C ALA A 131 31.79 -2.46 -26.04
N LEU A 132 32.88 -3.25 -26.12
CA LEU A 132 33.36 -4.01 -27.26
C LEU A 132 33.22 -3.35 -28.64
N THR A 133 34.39 -2.91 -29.16
CA THR A 133 34.66 -2.55 -30.52
C THR A 133 34.11 -3.56 -31.53
N SER A 134 33.16 -3.14 -32.35
CA SER A 134 33.05 -3.63 -33.73
C SER A 134 32.69 -2.45 -34.63
N THR A 135 33.57 -2.22 -35.57
CA THR A 135 33.57 -1.17 -36.59
C THR A 135 32.37 -1.28 -37.51
N SER A 136 31.55 -0.22 -37.61
CA SER A 136 30.94 0.18 -38.88
C SER A 136 30.64 1.69 -38.85
N LYS A 137 31.24 2.39 -39.80
CA LYS A 137 31.04 3.81 -40.06
C LYS A 137 29.69 4.02 -40.71
N SER A 138 28.83 4.83 -40.13
CA SER A 138 27.97 5.77 -40.87
C SER A 138 27.46 6.83 -39.91
N GLY A 139 27.69 8.09 -40.23
CA GLY A 139 27.31 9.21 -39.40
C GLY A 139 25.82 9.47 -39.40
N THR A 140 25.33 9.90 -38.27
CA THR A 140 24.28 10.93 -38.15
C THR A 140 24.16 11.34 -36.68
N ALA A 141 24.25 12.65 -36.46
CA ALA A 141 23.76 13.43 -35.29
C ALA A 141 23.90 12.80 -33.91
N ALA A 142 24.91 13.24 -33.15
CA ALA A 142 24.92 13.19 -31.71
C ALA A 142 23.69 13.93 -31.21
N ALA A 143 22.68 13.21 -30.76
CA ALA A 143 21.60 13.77 -29.96
C ALA A 143 22.27 14.33 -28.69
N ALA A 144 22.19 15.63 -28.49
CA ALA A 144 22.63 16.31 -27.31
C ALA A 144 21.89 15.65 -26.14
N THR A 145 22.60 14.87 -25.32
CA THR A 145 22.08 14.35 -24.05
C THR A 145 21.92 15.53 -23.11
N SER A 146 20.74 16.17 -23.16
CA SER A 146 20.35 17.19 -22.18
C SER A 146 20.37 16.54 -20.81
N SER A 147 20.99 17.19 -19.84
CA SER A 147 20.97 16.77 -18.45
C SER A 147 19.51 16.71 -17.98
N ARG A 148 19.06 15.52 -17.59
CA ARG A 148 17.68 15.27 -17.16
C ARG A 148 17.64 15.15 -15.65
N SER A 149 16.63 15.72 -15.00
CA SER A 149 16.43 15.51 -13.57
C SER A 149 15.95 14.07 -13.31
N ARG A 150 16.20 13.55 -12.10
CA ARG A 150 15.63 12.26 -11.67
C ARG A 150 14.12 12.27 -11.75
N ARG A 151 13.48 13.40 -11.40
CA ARG A 151 12.02 13.58 -11.51
C ARG A 151 11.53 13.34 -12.93
N GLU A 152 12.17 13.96 -13.92
CA GLU A 152 11.81 13.76 -15.34
C GLU A 152 12.03 12.32 -15.80
N ALA A 153 13.09 11.65 -15.30
CA ALA A 153 13.35 10.26 -15.59
C ALA A 153 12.26 9.34 -15.00
N ILE A 154 11.88 9.56 -13.74
CA ILE A 154 10.81 8.81 -13.05
C ILE A 154 9.47 9.00 -13.76
N ILE A 155 9.11 10.24 -14.13
CA ILE A 155 7.89 10.51 -14.90
C ILE A 155 7.88 9.73 -16.22
N ALA A 156 8.98 9.76 -16.97
CA ALA A 156 9.02 9.04 -18.22
C ALA A 156 8.98 7.52 -18.06
N PHE A 157 9.64 6.97 -17.05
CA PHE A 157 9.50 5.55 -16.72
C PHE A 157 8.04 5.21 -16.46
N ILE A 158 7.35 5.92 -15.57
CA ILE A 158 5.94 5.67 -15.26
C ILE A 158 5.08 5.74 -16.52
N LEU A 159 5.24 6.77 -17.33
CA LEU A 159 4.43 6.96 -18.54
C LEU A 159 4.74 5.92 -19.62
N SER A 160 5.96 5.36 -19.65
CA SER A 160 6.32 4.29 -20.60
C SER A 160 5.59 2.97 -20.32
N LEU A 161 5.07 2.78 -19.10
CA LEU A 161 4.30 1.59 -18.72
C LEU A 161 2.83 1.66 -19.12
N ARG A 162 2.37 2.82 -19.60
CA ARG A 162 0.98 2.99 -20.06
C ARG A 162 0.77 2.27 -21.40
N GLN A 163 -0.35 1.57 -21.51
CA GLN A 163 -0.79 0.95 -22.75
C GLN A 163 -1.65 1.94 -23.54
N PRO A 164 -1.18 2.38 -24.74
CA PRO A 164 -1.88 3.41 -25.52
C PRO A 164 -3.27 2.99 -26.00
N GLN A 165 -3.49 1.67 -26.15
CA GLN A 165 -4.72 1.10 -26.70
C GLN A 165 -5.92 1.30 -25.81
N ASP A 166 -5.71 1.19 -24.48
CA ASP A 166 -6.83 1.18 -23.54
C ASP A 166 -6.59 2.02 -22.28
N GLY A 167 -5.40 2.55 -22.07
CA GLY A 167 -5.02 3.36 -20.91
C GLY A 167 -4.67 2.56 -19.66
N SER A 168 -4.60 1.22 -19.75
CA SER A 168 -4.10 0.38 -18.66
C SER A 168 -2.59 0.56 -18.45
N PHE A 169 -2.07 -0.01 -17.36
CA PHE A 169 -0.65 0.03 -17.04
C PHE A 169 -0.12 -1.39 -16.81
N VAL A 170 1.11 -1.62 -17.25
CA VAL A 170 1.90 -2.81 -16.94
C VAL A 170 2.87 -2.54 -15.79
N GLY A 171 3.41 -3.60 -15.18
CA GLY A 171 4.26 -3.48 -14.01
C GLY A 171 5.68 -3.00 -14.32
N ASP A 172 6.23 -3.46 -15.44
CA ASP A 172 7.59 -3.21 -15.87
C ASP A 172 7.74 -3.28 -17.41
N ALA A 173 8.97 -3.17 -17.89
CA ALA A 173 9.29 -3.20 -19.31
C ALA A 173 9.03 -4.56 -19.99
N SER A 174 8.86 -5.67 -19.23
CA SER A 174 8.53 -6.98 -19.80
C SER A 174 7.11 -7.04 -20.37
N GLN A 175 6.21 -6.15 -19.89
CA GLN A 175 4.80 -6.03 -20.28
C GLN A 175 3.98 -7.33 -20.08
N LEU A 176 4.44 -8.23 -19.22
CA LEU A 176 3.80 -9.53 -19.00
C LEU A 176 2.56 -9.46 -18.11
N GLU A 177 2.49 -8.47 -17.22
CA GLU A 177 1.41 -8.31 -16.27
C GLU A 177 0.69 -6.98 -16.46
N ASN A 178 -0.64 -7.04 -16.60
CA ASN A 178 -1.54 -5.89 -16.64
C ASN A 178 -2.51 -5.98 -15.46
N ASP A 179 -2.56 -4.94 -14.63
CA ASP A 179 -3.36 -4.95 -13.40
C ASP A 179 -3.75 -3.51 -13.02
N THR A 180 -4.98 -3.33 -12.51
CA THR A 180 -5.46 -2.03 -12.01
C THR A 180 -4.62 -1.47 -10.86
N ARG A 181 -3.87 -2.31 -10.13
CA ARG A 181 -2.89 -1.87 -9.13
C ARG A 181 -1.81 -0.98 -9.73
N PHE A 182 -1.33 -1.30 -10.93
CA PHE A 182 -0.25 -0.54 -11.58
C PHE A 182 -0.71 0.84 -12.01
N LEU A 183 -1.96 0.94 -12.47
CA LEU A 183 -2.58 2.23 -12.76
C LEU A 183 -2.67 3.12 -11.52
N TYR A 184 -3.13 2.56 -10.39
CA TYR A 184 -3.14 3.29 -9.12
C TYR A 184 -1.74 3.72 -8.70
N CYS A 185 -0.76 2.82 -8.79
CA CYS A 185 0.62 3.15 -8.45
C CYS A 185 1.18 4.30 -9.32
N ALA A 186 0.87 4.29 -10.62
CA ALA A 186 1.25 5.36 -11.53
C ALA A 186 0.61 6.70 -11.13
N CYS A 187 -0.72 6.72 -10.91
CA CYS A 187 -1.42 7.94 -10.51
C CYS A 187 -0.95 8.49 -9.16
N GLN A 188 -0.75 7.64 -8.18
CA GLN A 188 -0.26 8.05 -6.87
C GLN A 188 1.19 8.56 -6.94
N ALA A 189 2.08 7.84 -7.63
CA ALA A 189 3.47 8.24 -7.80
C ALA A 189 3.58 9.61 -8.51
N LEU A 190 2.82 9.81 -9.58
CA LEU A 190 2.77 11.09 -10.29
C LEU A 190 2.18 12.21 -9.43
N THR A 191 1.19 11.91 -8.58
CA THR A 191 0.65 12.90 -7.62
C THR A 191 1.72 13.35 -6.64
N LEU A 192 2.49 12.40 -6.06
CA LEU A 192 3.56 12.72 -5.10
C LEU A 192 4.63 13.66 -5.67
N ILE A 193 4.93 13.53 -6.96
CA ILE A 193 5.95 14.36 -7.65
C ILE A 193 5.34 15.48 -8.50
N GLY A 194 4.04 15.81 -8.32
CA GLY A 194 3.37 16.93 -8.96
C GLY A 194 3.28 16.81 -10.49
N ALA A 195 2.95 15.63 -11.00
CA ALA A 195 2.87 15.34 -12.43
C ALA A 195 1.63 14.52 -12.84
N LEU A 196 0.57 14.51 -12.02
CA LEU A 196 -0.66 13.78 -12.32
C LEU A 196 -1.35 14.29 -13.62
N ASP A 197 -1.13 15.55 -13.98
CA ASP A 197 -1.60 16.15 -15.22
C ASP A 197 -1.09 15.47 -16.50
N LYS A 198 -0.04 14.64 -16.40
CA LYS A 198 0.50 13.84 -17.51
C LYS A 198 -0.33 12.58 -17.82
N ILE A 199 -1.23 12.19 -16.94
CA ILE A 199 -2.16 11.08 -17.16
C ILE A 199 -3.29 11.55 -18.10
N ASP A 200 -3.63 10.71 -19.07
CA ASP A 200 -4.85 10.87 -19.85
C ASP A 200 -6.05 10.50 -18.98
N ARG A 201 -6.64 11.52 -18.36
CA ARG A 201 -7.72 11.35 -17.39
C ARG A 201 -8.93 10.61 -17.98
N GLU A 202 -9.33 10.97 -19.19
CA GLU A 202 -10.55 10.42 -19.81
C GLU A 202 -10.37 8.94 -20.15
N GLN A 203 -9.23 8.57 -20.78
CA GLN A 203 -8.93 7.19 -21.11
C GLN A 203 -8.77 6.33 -19.84
N THR A 204 -8.16 6.88 -18.78
CA THR A 204 -8.00 6.21 -17.50
C THR A 204 -9.34 5.89 -16.85
N ILE A 205 -10.24 6.87 -16.79
CA ILE A 205 -11.60 6.67 -16.25
C ILE A 205 -12.36 5.63 -17.09
N ALA A 206 -12.31 5.74 -18.41
CA ALA A 206 -12.95 4.79 -19.32
C ALA A 206 -12.42 3.35 -19.15
N TYR A 207 -11.12 3.18 -18.87
CA TYR A 207 -10.55 1.87 -18.56
C TYR A 207 -11.09 1.32 -17.23
N LEU A 208 -11.13 2.12 -16.17
CA LEU A 208 -11.65 1.71 -14.86
C LEU A 208 -13.13 1.34 -14.93
N GLU A 209 -13.95 2.10 -15.67
CA GLU A 209 -15.37 1.76 -15.87
C GLU A 209 -15.57 0.40 -16.57
N ARG A 210 -14.66 0.01 -17.47
CA ARG A 210 -14.68 -1.34 -18.07
C ARG A 210 -14.22 -2.44 -17.11
N CYS A 211 -13.40 -2.12 -16.11
CA CYS A 211 -13.00 -3.06 -15.06
C CYS A 211 -14.08 -3.24 -13.99
N ARG A 212 -15.12 -2.41 -14.00
CA ARG A 212 -16.25 -2.51 -13.08
C ARG A 212 -17.14 -3.68 -13.46
N ASN A 213 -17.54 -4.46 -12.47
CA ASN A 213 -18.41 -5.62 -12.63
C ASN A 213 -19.88 -5.29 -12.30
N PHE A 214 -20.78 -6.20 -12.70
CA PHE A 214 -22.24 -6.09 -12.46
C PHE A 214 -22.58 -6.10 -10.96
N ASP A 215 -21.74 -6.69 -10.12
CA ASP A 215 -21.88 -6.72 -8.65
C ASP A 215 -21.51 -5.38 -7.98
N GLY A 216 -20.96 -4.44 -8.73
CA GLY A 216 -20.56 -3.12 -8.29
C GLY A 216 -19.09 -3.01 -7.89
N GLY A 217 -18.35 -4.12 -7.77
CA GLY A 217 -16.93 -4.15 -7.50
C GLY A 217 -16.04 -3.97 -8.73
N TYR A 218 -14.73 -4.10 -8.54
CA TYR A 218 -13.72 -3.99 -9.60
C TYR A 218 -12.78 -5.18 -9.57
N GLY A 219 -12.38 -5.65 -10.78
CA GLY A 219 -11.37 -6.69 -10.95
C GLY A 219 -9.99 -6.15 -11.32
N THR A 220 -9.01 -7.06 -11.43
CA THR A 220 -7.62 -6.74 -11.85
C THR A 220 -7.53 -6.18 -13.25
N ARG A 221 -8.47 -6.56 -14.10
CA ARG A 221 -8.63 -6.16 -15.51
C ARG A 221 -10.07 -6.38 -15.95
N VAL A 222 -10.39 -5.98 -17.15
CA VAL A 222 -11.73 -6.17 -17.74
C VAL A 222 -12.11 -7.65 -17.67
N GLY A 223 -13.28 -7.94 -17.07
CA GLY A 223 -13.83 -9.29 -16.94
C GLY A 223 -13.23 -10.14 -15.80
N ALA A 224 -12.30 -9.62 -15.02
CA ALA A 224 -11.81 -10.31 -13.83
C ALA A 224 -12.76 -10.14 -12.65
N GLU A 225 -12.78 -11.14 -11.73
CA GLU A 225 -13.61 -11.15 -10.53
C GLU A 225 -13.34 -9.94 -9.63
N SER A 226 -14.38 -9.40 -9.01
CA SER A 226 -14.30 -8.31 -8.03
C SER A 226 -13.53 -8.74 -6.78
N HIS A 227 -12.60 -7.88 -6.33
CA HIS A 227 -11.78 -8.13 -5.17
C HIS A 227 -11.52 -6.84 -4.40
N SER A 228 -11.53 -6.87 -3.06
CA SER A 228 -11.41 -5.68 -2.21
C SER A 228 -10.16 -4.84 -2.48
N GLY A 229 -9.02 -5.49 -2.75
CA GLY A 229 -7.79 -4.79 -3.13
C GLY A 229 -7.93 -4.04 -4.46
N GLN A 230 -8.62 -4.63 -5.45
CA GLN A 230 -8.87 -3.98 -6.74
C GLN A 230 -9.91 -2.87 -6.61
N VAL A 231 -10.93 -3.08 -5.78
CA VAL A 231 -11.91 -2.03 -5.45
C VAL A 231 -11.21 -0.82 -4.82
N PHE A 232 -10.27 -1.07 -3.91
CA PHE A 232 -9.48 0.02 -3.31
C PHE A 232 -8.68 0.79 -4.38
N VAL A 233 -7.86 0.12 -5.18
CA VAL A 233 -6.99 0.82 -6.15
C VAL A 233 -7.78 1.56 -7.21
N CYS A 234 -8.92 1.02 -7.65
CA CYS A 234 -9.82 1.71 -8.57
C CYS A 234 -10.51 2.92 -7.92
N THR A 235 -11.04 2.77 -6.70
CA THR A 235 -11.68 3.85 -5.95
C THR A 235 -10.68 4.98 -5.65
N ALA A 236 -9.47 4.63 -5.22
CA ALA A 236 -8.40 5.60 -4.94
C ALA A 236 -7.96 6.34 -6.22
N THR A 237 -7.82 5.63 -7.34
CA THR A 237 -7.51 6.27 -8.64
C THR A 237 -8.62 7.24 -9.05
N LEU A 238 -9.89 6.84 -8.95
CA LEU A 238 -11.02 7.72 -9.24
C LEU A 238 -11.06 8.93 -8.29
N THR A 239 -10.67 8.75 -7.02
CA THR A 239 -10.56 9.85 -6.06
C THR A 239 -9.45 10.83 -6.46
N LEU A 240 -8.27 10.33 -6.86
CA LEU A 240 -7.17 11.17 -7.34
C LEU A 240 -7.56 12.00 -8.57
N LEU A 241 -8.37 11.40 -9.46
CA LEU A 241 -8.83 12.02 -10.69
C LEU A 241 -10.12 12.84 -10.54
N ASP A 242 -10.65 13.02 -9.32
CA ASP A 242 -11.94 13.69 -9.05
C ASP A 242 -13.09 13.12 -9.90
N ALA A 243 -13.18 11.79 -9.96
CA ALA A 243 -14.08 11.03 -10.81
C ALA A 243 -14.87 9.94 -10.05
N LEU A 244 -14.96 10.03 -8.72
CA LEU A 244 -15.82 9.11 -7.96
C LEU A 244 -17.28 9.23 -8.41
N PRO A 245 -18.05 8.14 -8.43
CA PRO A 245 -19.48 8.20 -8.69
C PRO A 245 -20.15 9.17 -7.71
N PRO A 246 -21.10 10.02 -8.18
CA PRO A 246 -21.78 10.96 -7.32
C PRO A 246 -22.44 10.27 -6.12
N PRO A 247 -22.39 10.87 -4.91
CA PRO A 247 -23.03 10.31 -3.73
C PRO A 247 -24.51 9.96 -4.01
N SER A 248 -24.95 8.79 -3.56
CA SER A 248 -26.31 8.26 -3.77
C SER A 248 -26.68 7.88 -5.22
N SER A 249 -25.75 7.96 -6.17
CA SER A 249 -25.96 7.36 -7.49
C SER A 249 -26.03 5.82 -7.39
N PRO A 250 -26.71 5.13 -8.35
CA PRO A 250 -26.73 3.66 -8.33
C PRO A 250 -25.34 3.04 -8.31
N ALA A 251 -24.38 3.62 -9.02
CA ALA A 251 -22.99 3.18 -9.03
C ALA A 251 -22.32 3.30 -7.67
N HIS A 252 -22.50 4.43 -6.98
CA HIS A 252 -21.97 4.67 -5.64
C HIS A 252 -22.58 3.71 -4.61
N LEU A 253 -23.91 3.51 -4.66
CA LEU A 253 -24.62 2.62 -3.74
C LEU A 253 -24.21 1.17 -3.94
N SER A 254 -24.18 0.68 -5.19
CA SER A 254 -23.77 -0.67 -5.54
C SER A 254 -22.34 -0.98 -5.03
N LEU A 255 -21.38 -0.08 -5.27
CA LEU A 255 -20.01 -0.21 -4.79
C LEU A 255 -19.93 -0.23 -3.25
N SER A 256 -20.66 0.70 -2.59
CA SER A 256 -20.68 0.76 -1.13
C SER A 256 -21.32 -0.48 -0.49
N THR A 257 -22.38 -1.01 -1.10
CA THR A 257 -23.04 -2.25 -0.67
C THR A 257 -22.08 -3.42 -0.80
N TRP A 258 -21.44 -3.59 -1.96
CA TRP A 258 -20.47 -4.67 -2.19
C TRP A 258 -19.35 -4.66 -1.13
N LEU A 259 -18.83 -3.48 -0.77
CA LEU A 259 -17.82 -3.32 0.27
C LEU A 259 -18.33 -3.67 1.66
N SER A 260 -19.54 -3.23 2.04
CA SER A 260 -20.09 -3.50 3.38
C SER A 260 -20.37 -5.00 3.60
N GLU A 261 -20.72 -5.72 2.53
CA GLU A 261 -20.93 -7.17 2.55
C GLU A 261 -19.63 -7.98 2.74
N ARG A 262 -18.47 -7.32 2.79
CA ARG A 262 -17.18 -7.99 3.08
C ARG A 262 -17.01 -8.31 4.56
N GLN A 263 -17.83 -7.73 5.44
CA GLN A 263 -17.74 -8.05 6.87
C GLN A 263 -18.38 -9.40 7.19
N ILE A 264 -17.60 -10.28 7.80
CA ILE A 264 -18.00 -11.63 8.15
C ILE A 264 -18.40 -11.70 9.63
N LEU A 265 -19.58 -12.26 9.90
CA LEU A 265 -20.03 -12.55 11.25
C LEU A 265 -19.86 -14.04 11.57
N PRO A 266 -19.54 -14.43 12.81
CA PRO A 266 -19.47 -13.58 14.00
C PRO A 266 -18.10 -12.90 14.23
N SER A 267 -17.04 -13.22 13.46
CA SER A 267 -15.68 -12.74 13.71
C SER A 267 -15.55 -11.20 13.66
N GLY A 268 -16.32 -10.56 12.79
CA GLY A 268 -16.26 -9.12 12.51
C GLY A 268 -15.15 -8.72 11.55
N GLY A 269 -14.29 -9.65 11.11
CA GLY A 269 -13.25 -9.42 10.13
C GLY A 269 -13.81 -9.17 8.72
N LEU A 270 -12.97 -8.64 7.85
CA LEU A 270 -13.32 -8.34 6.46
C LEU A 270 -12.63 -9.33 5.51
N ASN A 271 -13.27 -9.68 4.40
CA ASN A 271 -12.71 -10.56 3.39
C ASN A 271 -12.44 -9.86 2.06
N GLY A 272 -11.67 -10.51 1.17
CA GLY A 272 -11.33 -9.97 -0.14
C GLY A 272 -12.43 -10.08 -1.18
N ARG A 273 -13.29 -11.10 -1.07
CA ARG A 273 -14.39 -11.39 -1.99
C ARG A 273 -15.35 -12.41 -1.37
N PRO A 274 -16.55 -12.61 -1.94
CA PRO A 274 -17.52 -13.57 -1.42
C PRO A 274 -16.92 -14.96 -1.18
N GLN A 275 -17.36 -15.61 -0.08
CA GLN A 275 -16.99 -16.98 0.27
C GLN A 275 -15.51 -17.22 0.61
N LYS A 276 -14.72 -16.16 0.83
CA LYS A 276 -13.35 -16.24 1.35
C LYS A 276 -13.31 -15.90 2.83
N LEU A 277 -12.28 -16.41 3.51
CA LEU A 277 -12.03 -16.08 4.91
C LEU A 277 -11.63 -14.63 5.07
N GLU A 278 -11.87 -14.10 6.26
CA GLU A 278 -11.39 -12.80 6.70
C GLU A 278 -9.86 -12.79 6.84
N ASP A 279 -9.31 -11.59 6.69
CA ASP A 279 -7.89 -11.33 6.82
C ASP A 279 -7.69 -9.86 7.19
N VAL A 280 -6.74 -9.57 8.07
CA VAL A 280 -6.47 -8.23 8.60
C VAL A 280 -6.20 -7.20 7.50
N CYS A 281 -5.56 -7.58 6.39
CA CYS A 281 -5.25 -6.63 5.33
C CYS A 281 -6.51 -6.00 4.70
N TYR A 282 -7.64 -6.69 4.71
CA TYR A 282 -8.90 -6.13 4.22
C TYR A 282 -9.48 -5.04 5.14
N SER A 283 -9.02 -4.96 6.39
CA SER A 283 -9.30 -3.80 7.25
C SER A 283 -8.80 -2.50 6.64
N TRP A 284 -7.77 -2.56 5.80
CA TRP A 284 -7.32 -1.42 5.01
C TRP A 284 -8.12 -1.28 3.70
N TRP A 285 -8.11 -2.30 2.85
CA TRP A 285 -8.68 -2.20 1.49
C TRP A 285 -10.16 -1.83 1.49
N VAL A 286 -10.94 -2.37 2.40
CA VAL A 286 -12.38 -2.09 2.51
C VAL A 286 -12.64 -0.76 3.20
N LEU A 287 -12.02 -0.52 4.37
CA LEU A 287 -12.30 0.72 5.11
C LEU A 287 -11.81 1.96 4.37
N SER A 288 -10.64 1.92 3.72
CA SER A 288 -10.15 3.05 2.93
C SER A 288 -11.10 3.38 1.77
N SER A 289 -11.64 2.37 1.09
CA SER A 289 -12.65 2.55 0.04
C SER A 289 -13.93 3.16 0.59
N LEU A 290 -14.46 2.64 1.71
CA LEU A 290 -15.65 3.18 2.36
C LEU A 290 -15.42 4.59 2.92
N SER A 291 -14.21 4.90 3.35
CA SER A 291 -13.80 6.24 3.79
C SER A 291 -13.91 7.26 2.65
N MET A 292 -13.35 6.93 1.49
CA MET A 292 -13.46 7.76 0.28
C MET A 292 -14.91 7.94 -0.20
N LEU A 293 -15.75 6.92 -0.02
CA LEU A 293 -17.18 6.93 -0.37
C LEU A 293 -18.08 7.56 0.71
N GLY A 294 -17.54 7.91 1.91
CA GLY A 294 -18.33 8.46 3.01
C GLY A 294 -19.29 7.44 3.65
N ARG A 295 -18.90 6.16 3.70
CA ARG A 295 -19.75 5.04 4.17
C ARG A 295 -19.08 4.17 5.23
N LEU A 296 -18.09 4.66 5.97
CA LEU A 296 -17.45 3.91 7.07
C LEU A 296 -18.42 3.40 8.12
N HIS A 297 -19.52 4.14 8.37
CA HIS A 297 -20.55 3.76 9.33
C HIS A 297 -21.39 2.53 8.93
N TRP A 298 -21.16 1.96 7.74
CA TRP A 298 -21.81 0.73 7.29
C TRP A 298 -21.13 -0.54 7.82
N ILE A 299 -19.98 -0.41 8.48
CA ILE A 299 -19.23 -1.51 9.11
C ILE A 299 -19.45 -1.48 10.64
N ASP A 300 -19.61 -2.65 11.24
CA ASP A 300 -19.53 -2.81 12.70
C ASP A 300 -18.07 -2.60 13.15
N ALA A 301 -17.80 -1.37 13.55
CA ALA A 301 -16.45 -0.91 13.90
C ALA A 301 -15.88 -1.63 15.14
N ASP A 302 -16.71 -1.95 16.12
CA ASP A 302 -16.25 -2.56 17.38
C ASP A 302 -15.89 -4.04 17.16
N ARG A 303 -16.66 -4.76 16.36
CA ARG A 303 -16.32 -6.13 15.96
C ARG A 303 -15.06 -6.20 15.12
N LEU A 304 -14.93 -5.30 14.13
CA LEU A 304 -13.74 -5.27 13.31
C LEU A 304 -12.49 -4.92 14.12
N ARG A 305 -12.60 -3.94 15.02
CA ARG A 305 -11.50 -3.62 15.95
C ARG A 305 -11.10 -4.83 16.78
N SER A 306 -12.08 -5.55 17.36
CA SER A 306 -11.83 -6.77 18.11
C SER A 306 -11.12 -7.83 17.27
N PHE A 307 -11.53 -8.03 16.01
CA PHE A 307 -10.87 -8.96 15.10
C PHE A 307 -9.39 -8.58 14.87
N ILE A 308 -9.10 -7.33 14.53
CA ILE A 308 -7.73 -6.86 14.30
C ILE A 308 -6.87 -7.08 15.55
N LEU A 309 -7.38 -6.77 16.74
CA LEU A 309 -6.62 -6.92 17.98
C LEU A 309 -6.33 -8.38 18.35
N ARG A 310 -7.20 -9.33 17.99
CA ARG A 310 -6.92 -10.76 18.17
C ARG A 310 -5.81 -11.30 17.27
N CYS A 311 -5.53 -10.61 16.15
CA CYS A 311 -4.48 -10.99 15.23
C CYS A 311 -3.09 -10.44 15.60
N GLN A 312 -2.97 -9.78 16.77
CA GLN A 312 -1.67 -9.36 17.30
C GLN A 312 -0.87 -10.57 17.78
N ASP A 313 0.42 -10.55 17.53
CA ASP A 313 1.38 -11.44 18.19
C ASP A 313 1.80 -10.79 19.52
N ASP A 314 1.52 -11.44 20.62
CA ASP A 314 1.76 -10.94 21.99
C ASP A 314 3.16 -11.31 22.53
N GLU A 315 3.94 -12.11 21.79
CA GLU A 315 5.32 -12.47 22.16
C GLU A 315 6.34 -11.62 21.39
N VAL A 316 6.25 -11.59 20.04
CA VAL A 316 7.24 -10.91 19.20
C VAL A 316 6.75 -9.59 18.63
N GLY A 317 5.44 -9.32 18.68
CA GLY A 317 4.81 -8.15 18.09
C GLY A 317 4.49 -8.33 16.61
N GLY A 318 3.88 -7.30 16.01
CA GLY A 318 3.31 -7.36 14.67
C GLY A 318 1.86 -7.85 14.67
N LEU A 319 1.25 -7.86 13.49
CA LEU A 319 -0.07 -8.44 13.25
C LEU A 319 0.03 -9.51 12.17
N ALA A 320 -0.73 -10.58 12.33
CA ALA A 320 -0.90 -11.64 11.33
C ALA A 320 -2.16 -11.39 10.48
N ASP A 321 -2.33 -12.16 9.42
CA ASP A 321 -3.57 -12.19 8.64
C ASP A 321 -4.78 -12.61 9.47
N ARG A 322 -4.58 -13.57 10.40
CA ARG A 322 -5.58 -14.12 11.33
C ARG A 322 -4.95 -14.51 12.65
N GLU A 323 -5.78 -14.64 13.66
CA GLU A 323 -5.41 -15.08 14.99
C GLU A 323 -4.63 -16.40 14.95
N GLY A 324 -3.48 -16.45 15.64
CA GLY A 324 -2.61 -17.60 15.74
C GLY A 324 -1.67 -17.84 14.55
N ASN A 325 -1.74 -17.03 13.50
CA ASN A 325 -0.80 -17.08 12.38
C ASN A 325 0.45 -16.24 12.66
N VAL A 326 1.47 -16.40 11.81
CA VAL A 326 2.73 -15.65 11.93
C VAL A 326 2.54 -14.19 11.50
N SER A 327 2.95 -13.26 12.35
CA SER A 327 2.90 -11.82 12.06
C SER A 327 3.89 -11.42 10.94
N ASP A 328 3.52 -10.42 10.16
CA ASP A 328 4.38 -9.80 9.16
C ASP A 328 4.16 -8.28 9.07
N VAL A 329 5.07 -7.59 8.40
CA VAL A 329 5.04 -6.12 8.32
C VAL A 329 3.89 -5.60 7.45
N PHE A 330 3.43 -6.38 6.47
CA PHE A 330 2.30 -6.02 5.60
C PHE A 330 0.98 -6.02 6.38
N HIS A 331 0.67 -7.11 7.11
CA HIS A 331 -0.52 -7.17 7.95
C HIS A 331 -0.43 -6.18 9.12
N THR A 332 0.78 -5.93 9.65
CA THR A 332 1.01 -4.93 10.70
C THR A 332 0.60 -3.53 10.25
N VAL A 333 1.09 -3.04 9.11
CA VAL A 333 0.73 -1.68 8.65
C VAL A 333 -0.76 -1.57 8.34
N PHE A 334 -1.36 -2.57 7.71
CA PHE A 334 -2.77 -2.49 7.30
C PHE A 334 -3.75 -2.68 8.47
N GLY A 335 -3.39 -3.47 9.47
CA GLY A 335 -4.15 -3.53 10.72
C GLY A 335 -4.11 -2.20 11.48
N VAL A 336 -2.93 -1.61 11.64
CA VAL A 336 -2.76 -0.29 12.27
C VAL A 336 -3.50 0.81 11.48
N ALA A 337 -3.41 0.81 10.15
CA ALA A 337 -4.14 1.75 9.30
C ALA A 337 -5.66 1.55 9.40
N GLY A 338 -6.13 0.31 9.46
CA GLY A 338 -7.54 -0.01 9.73
C GLY A 338 -8.02 0.56 11.06
N LEU A 339 -7.27 0.37 12.15
CA LEU A 339 -7.57 0.94 13.47
C LEU A 339 -7.61 2.48 13.44
N SER A 340 -6.72 3.12 12.65
CA SER A 340 -6.76 4.57 12.46
C SER A 340 -8.09 5.03 11.84
N LEU A 341 -8.58 4.36 10.79
CA LEU A 341 -9.85 4.67 10.14
C LEU A 341 -11.06 4.39 11.04
N LEU A 342 -10.94 3.40 11.94
CA LEU A 342 -11.94 3.10 12.98
C LEU A 342 -11.96 4.13 14.12
N GLY A 343 -11.11 5.15 14.06
CA GLY A 343 -11.11 6.25 15.02
C GLY A 343 -10.31 6.01 16.29
N ASP A 344 -9.34 5.08 16.31
CA ASP A 344 -8.46 4.91 17.47
C ASP A 344 -7.57 6.15 17.66
N ALA A 345 -7.77 6.86 18.78
CA ALA A 345 -7.10 8.13 19.07
C ALA A 345 -5.61 7.96 19.39
N SER A 346 -5.17 6.76 19.79
CA SER A 346 -3.76 6.46 20.06
C SER A 346 -2.90 6.39 18.78
N ILE A 347 -3.55 6.18 17.64
CA ILE A 347 -2.92 6.05 16.31
C ILE A 347 -3.02 7.37 15.56
N ALA A 348 -2.01 7.74 14.78
CA ALA A 348 -2.07 8.92 13.91
C ALA A 348 -3.09 8.69 12.79
N GLU A 349 -3.71 9.77 12.31
CA GLU A 349 -4.67 9.71 11.22
C GLU A 349 -3.99 9.29 9.91
N VAL A 350 -4.54 8.28 9.24
CA VAL A 350 -4.09 7.81 7.93
C VAL A 350 -4.92 8.44 6.82
N ASP A 351 -4.28 8.80 5.72
CA ASP A 351 -4.96 9.21 4.49
C ASP A 351 -5.36 7.95 3.70
N PRO A 352 -6.68 7.73 3.46
CA PRO A 352 -7.17 6.51 2.82
C PRO A 352 -6.83 6.41 1.33
N VAL A 353 -6.47 7.51 0.69
CA VAL A 353 -6.10 7.51 -0.74
C VAL A 353 -4.65 7.07 -0.93
N PHE A 354 -3.75 7.49 -0.04
CA PHE A 354 -2.31 7.35 -0.19
C PHE A 354 -1.68 6.25 0.68
N CYS A 355 -2.37 5.76 1.70
CA CYS A 355 -1.77 4.96 2.78
C CYS A 355 -0.51 5.64 3.37
N LEU A 356 -0.66 6.91 3.68
CA LEU A 356 0.36 7.77 4.30
C LEU A 356 -0.25 8.48 5.52
N PRO A 357 0.58 8.99 6.45
CA PRO A 357 0.07 9.86 7.50
C PRO A 357 -0.70 11.06 6.90
N ALA A 358 -1.93 11.29 7.32
CA ALA A 358 -2.76 12.37 6.77
C ALA A 358 -2.15 13.78 6.99
N ALA A 359 -1.35 13.96 8.03
CA ALA A 359 -0.59 15.19 8.25
C ALA A 359 0.43 15.43 7.12
N LEU A 360 1.04 14.37 6.58
CA LEU A 360 1.99 14.46 5.47
C LEU A 360 1.28 14.85 4.17
N THR A 361 0.18 14.19 3.81
CA THR A 361 -0.56 14.51 2.57
C THR A 361 -1.12 15.93 2.59
N ARG A 362 -1.56 16.41 3.77
CA ARG A 362 -1.93 17.82 3.98
C ARG A 362 -0.73 18.76 3.83
N LYS A 363 0.45 18.44 4.41
CA LYS A 363 1.69 19.22 4.23
C LYS A 363 2.08 19.35 2.75
N LEU A 364 1.92 18.27 1.99
CA LEU A 364 2.22 18.23 0.55
C LEU A 364 1.13 18.89 -0.32
N GLY A 365 -0.03 19.24 0.24
CA GLY A 365 -1.15 19.84 -0.49
C GLY A 365 -1.83 18.88 -1.49
N ILE A 366 -1.72 17.57 -1.28
CA ILE A 366 -2.25 16.54 -2.19
C ILE A 366 -3.45 15.78 -1.63
N ASN A 367 -3.83 16.04 -0.37
CA ASN A 367 -4.92 15.36 0.29
C ASN A 367 -6.26 15.55 -0.44
N LYS A 368 -7.09 14.51 -0.44
CA LYS A 368 -8.46 14.52 -0.95
C LYS A 368 -9.45 14.45 0.22
N PRO A 369 -10.71 14.86 0.05
CA PRO A 369 -11.75 14.67 1.07
C PRO A 369 -11.99 13.19 1.36
N PHE A 370 -12.12 12.84 2.64
CA PHE A 370 -12.47 11.50 3.10
C PHE A 370 -13.19 11.55 4.45
N GLN A 371 -13.88 10.46 4.80
CA GLN A 371 -14.56 10.30 6.09
C GLN A 371 -13.64 9.56 7.06
N VAL A 372 -13.65 9.98 8.33
CA VAL A 372 -13.12 9.23 9.46
C VAL A 372 -14.23 9.02 10.48
N LEU A 373 -14.17 7.92 11.23
CA LEU A 373 -15.04 7.74 12.38
C LEU A 373 -14.61 8.68 13.52
N PRO A 374 -15.51 9.04 14.42
CA PRO A 374 -15.18 9.84 15.60
C PRO A 374 -14.02 9.23 16.38
N ARG A 375 -13.05 10.06 16.75
CA ARG A 375 -11.89 9.61 17.53
C ARG A 375 -12.33 9.17 18.92
N ARG A 376 -11.91 7.97 19.34
CA ARG A 376 -12.22 7.37 20.64
C ARG A 376 -10.92 6.95 21.32
N GLU A 377 -10.86 7.22 22.64
CA GLU A 377 -9.78 6.69 23.47
C GLU A 377 -10.07 5.23 23.81
N PHE A 378 -9.06 4.40 23.65
CA PHE A 378 -9.09 3.00 24.05
C PHE A 378 -8.00 2.74 25.10
N PRO A 379 -8.14 1.67 25.91
CA PRO A 379 -7.09 1.29 26.85
C PRO A 379 -5.75 1.14 26.13
N THR A 380 -4.71 1.81 26.63
CA THR A 380 -3.32 1.68 26.16
C THR A 380 -2.52 0.77 27.08
N GLU A 381 -1.37 0.29 26.60
CA GLU A 381 -0.36 -0.30 27.48
C GLU A 381 0.00 0.71 28.57
N ASN A 382 0.15 0.25 29.82
CA ASN A 382 0.75 1.10 30.85
C ASN A 382 2.19 1.42 30.40
N PRO A 383 2.62 2.68 30.44
CA PRO A 383 4.02 2.99 30.22
C PRO A 383 4.83 2.24 31.27
N SER A 384 5.64 1.27 30.83
CA SER A 384 6.60 0.54 31.65
C SER A 384 7.76 1.46 32.03
#